data_01a528fa09e266859e418f8c03767341
#
_entry.id   01a528fa09e266859e418f8c03767341
#
_cell.length_a   1.000
_cell.length_b   1.000
_cell.length_c   1.000
_cell.angle_alpha   90.00
_cell.angle_beta   90.00
_cell.angle_gamma   90.00
#
_symmetry.space_group_name_H-M   'P 1'
#
loop_
_entity.id
_entity.type
_entity.pdbx_description
1 polymer ?
#
loop_
_entity_poly.entity_id
_entity_poly.type
_entity_poly.pdbx_seq_one_letter_code
_entity_poly.pdbx_strand_id
1 'polypeptide(L)'
;GGDQVTPEHLIQVMDKNGVEKAVLLQGNFYGYQNFYTHLAVKKYPDRFAGAGAYDPFSRDKDGIRRYLFEELGFKIEKFEVSTGSGLMAIHPELKLDGPVMDEACSYACDHGHVFVIDIGKCGSDSWQVPELCNLVKRYPEMKFVACHLLAPSNKDKDRLRWALEQLQLPNL
;
A
#
# COMPACT_ATOMS: atom_id res chain seq x y z
N GLY A 1 14.98 -11.56 23.29
CA GLY A 1 14.99 -12.02 21.93
C GLY A 1 13.81 -11.45 21.21
N GLY A 2 14.03 -10.66 20.15
CA GLY A 2 12.94 -10.17 19.32
C GLY A 2 12.40 -11.31 18.46
N ASP A 3 11.10 -11.35 18.27
CA ASP A 3 10.47 -12.32 17.38
C ASP A 3 10.95 -12.05 15.95
N GLN A 4 11.70 -13.00 15.39
CA GLN A 4 12.11 -12.93 14.00
C GLN A 4 10.96 -13.44 13.13
N VAL A 5 10.26 -12.56 12.44
CA VAL A 5 9.24 -12.93 11.45
C VAL A 5 9.95 -13.20 10.12
N THR A 6 10.39 -14.44 9.92
CA THR A 6 10.95 -14.87 8.64
C THR A 6 9.84 -15.34 7.68
N PRO A 7 10.11 -15.41 6.37
CA PRO A 7 9.16 -16.00 5.42
C PRO A 7 8.73 -17.42 5.81
N GLU A 8 9.66 -18.23 6.34
CA GLU A 8 9.39 -19.60 6.81
C GLU A 8 8.44 -19.62 7.99
N HIS A 9 8.63 -18.72 8.96
CA HIS A 9 7.72 -18.58 10.09
C HIS A 9 6.32 -18.16 9.63
N LEU A 10 6.23 -17.21 8.71
CA LEU A 10 4.95 -16.80 8.14
C LEU A 10 4.24 -17.96 7.44
N ILE A 11 4.97 -18.76 6.64
CA ILE A 11 4.42 -19.96 5.99
C ILE A 11 3.87 -20.95 7.02
N GLN A 12 4.59 -21.21 8.12
CA GLN A 12 4.09 -22.09 9.20
C GLN A 12 2.78 -21.57 9.79
N VAL A 13 2.66 -20.27 10.01
CA VAL A 13 1.42 -19.64 10.50
C VAL A 13 0.31 -19.74 9.46
N MET A 14 0.61 -19.50 8.19
CA MET A 14 -0.35 -19.65 7.08
C MET A 14 -0.87 -21.08 6.99
N ASP A 15 0.02 -22.08 7.00
CA ASP A 15 -0.34 -23.49 6.92
C ASP A 15 -1.25 -23.90 8.07
N LYS A 16 -0.91 -23.49 9.29
CA LYS A 16 -1.71 -23.74 10.49
C LYS A 16 -3.14 -23.18 10.39
N ASN A 17 -3.31 -22.06 9.65
CA ASN A 17 -4.60 -21.37 9.52
C ASN A 17 -5.28 -21.58 8.15
N GLY A 18 -4.77 -22.48 7.32
CA GLY A 18 -5.35 -22.77 6.00
C GLY A 18 -5.23 -21.61 4.99
N VAL A 19 -4.24 -20.74 5.16
CA VAL A 19 -3.95 -19.64 4.24
C VAL A 19 -3.01 -20.11 3.15
N GLU A 20 -3.48 -20.16 1.92
CA GLU A 20 -2.71 -20.66 0.79
C GLU A 20 -1.66 -19.67 0.32
N LYS A 21 -2.05 -18.41 0.14
CA LYS A 21 -1.21 -17.34 -0.41
C LYS A 21 -1.32 -16.04 0.38
N ALA A 22 -0.26 -15.25 0.36
CA ALA A 22 -0.27 -13.92 0.99
C ALA A 22 0.43 -12.88 0.11
N VAL A 23 0.00 -11.63 0.25
CA VAL A 23 0.70 -10.48 -0.30
C VAL A 23 1.55 -9.85 0.80
N LEU A 24 2.86 -9.77 0.57
CA LEU A 24 3.79 -9.15 1.50
C LEU A 24 3.77 -7.63 1.31
N LEU A 25 3.12 -6.93 2.24
CA LEU A 25 3.09 -5.48 2.28
C LEU A 25 4.12 -4.97 3.28
N GLN A 26 4.70 -3.82 2.97
CA GLN A 26 5.69 -3.17 3.82
C GLN A 26 5.05 -2.01 4.58
N GLY A 27 5.43 -1.85 5.85
CA GLY A 27 5.22 -0.62 6.58
C GLY A 27 6.52 0.18 6.65
N ASN A 28 6.42 1.48 6.96
CA ASN A 28 7.60 2.37 6.97
C ASN A 28 8.41 2.34 8.29
N PHE A 29 7.98 1.56 9.29
CA PHE A 29 8.64 1.51 10.61
C PHE A 29 10.13 1.13 10.57
N TYR A 30 10.52 0.30 9.61
CA TYR A 30 11.89 -0.20 9.46
C TYR A 30 12.56 0.29 8.17
N GLY A 31 11.98 1.32 7.53
CA GLY A 31 12.35 1.73 6.18
C GLY A 31 11.85 0.73 5.12
N TYR A 32 12.20 1.00 3.87
CA TYR A 32 11.76 0.17 2.75
C TYR A 32 12.55 -1.13 2.67
N GLN A 33 11.86 -2.27 2.86
CA GLN A 33 12.43 -3.62 2.85
C GLN A 33 12.23 -4.32 1.49
N ASN A 34 12.29 -3.57 0.40
CA ASN A 34 11.97 -4.06 -0.94
C ASN A 34 12.80 -5.30 -1.35
N PHE A 35 14.11 -5.25 -1.11
CA PHE A 35 14.97 -6.36 -1.47
C PHE A 35 14.68 -7.62 -0.65
N TYR A 36 14.42 -7.47 0.65
CA TYR A 36 14.03 -8.60 1.51
C TYR A 36 12.70 -9.21 1.06
N THR A 37 11.71 -8.38 0.74
CA THR A 37 10.42 -8.81 0.19
C THR A 37 10.61 -9.56 -1.13
N HIS A 38 11.45 -9.04 -2.03
CA HIS A 38 11.79 -9.71 -3.29
C HIS A 38 12.41 -11.10 -3.06
N LEU A 39 13.36 -11.22 -2.13
CA LEU A 39 13.97 -12.50 -1.81
C LEU A 39 12.97 -13.52 -1.26
N ALA A 40 12.01 -13.07 -0.43
CA ALA A 40 10.95 -13.94 0.08
C ALA A 40 10.04 -14.46 -1.04
N VAL A 41 9.60 -13.56 -1.94
CA VAL A 41 8.79 -13.91 -3.11
C VAL A 41 9.55 -14.85 -4.04
N LYS A 42 10.81 -14.54 -4.33
CA LYS A 42 11.67 -15.39 -5.19
C LYS A 42 11.87 -16.80 -4.62
N LYS A 43 11.97 -16.91 -3.30
CA LYS A 43 12.15 -18.22 -2.61
C LYS A 43 10.84 -19.01 -2.56
N TYR A 44 9.70 -18.35 -2.45
CA TYR A 44 8.40 -18.99 -2.29
C TYR A 44 7.34 -18.39 -3.25
N PRO A 45 7.54 -18.49 -4.57
CA PRO A 45 6.70 -17.79 -5.57
C PRO A 45 5.25 -18.31 -5.58
N ASP A 46 5.02 -19.55 -5.16
CA ASP A 46 3.66 -20.11 -5.08
C ASP A 46 2.90 -19.68 -3.83
N ARG A 47 3.59 -19.08 -2.86
CA ARG A 47 3.03 -18.68 -1.57
C ARG A 47 2.93 -17.17 -1.41
N PHE A 48 3.83 -16.41 -2.03
CA PHE A 48 3.92 -14.97 -1.84
C PHE A 48 3.86 -14.18 -3.14
N ALA A 49 3.11 -13.08 -3.11
CA ALA A 49 3.32 -11.92 -3.94
C ALA A 49 3.89 -10.78 -3.07
N GLY A 50 4.64 -9.86 -3.66
CA GLY A 50 5.24 -8.75 -2.94
C GLY A 50 4.81 -7.40 -3.49
N ALA A 51 4.75 -6.40 -2.63
CA ALA A 51 4.55 -5.01 -3.02
C ALA A 51 5.86 -4.23 -2.90
N GLY A 52 6.18 -3.43 -3.92
CA GLY A 52 7.21 -2.41 -3.86
C GLY A 52 6.70 -1.16 -3.14
N ALA A 53 7.55 -0.55 -2.34
CA ALA A 53 7.23 0.69 -1.64
C ALA A 53 8.35 1.71 -1.84
N TYR A 54 7.99 2.97 -2.07
CA TYR A 54 8.94 4.06 -2.26
C TYR A 54 8.31 5.39 -1.89
N ASP A 55 9.16 6.42 -1.76
CA ASP A 55 8.70 7.80 -1.57
C ASP A 55 8.48 8.46 -2.94
N PRO A 56 7.23 8.82 -3.30
CA PRO A 56 6.92 9.43 -4.58
C PRO A 56 7.44 10.87 -4.71
N PHE A 57 7.89 11.49 -3.62
CA PHE A 57 8.57 12.79 -3.62
C PHE A 57 10.08 12.67 -3.90
N SER A 58 10.62 11.47 -3.97
CA SER A 58 12.05 11.26 -4.26
C SER A 58 12.44 11.88 -5.58
N ARG A 59 13.63 12.55 -5.59
CA ARG A 59 14.20 13.12 -6.83
C ARG A 59 14.56 12.07 -7.87
N ASP A 60 14.90 10.86 -7.42
CA ASP A 60 15.25 9.72 -8.29
C ASP A 60 14.12 8.67 -8.32
N LYS A 61 12.87 9.11 -8.25
CA LYS A 61 11.72 8.19 -8.26
C LYS A 61 11.69 7.27 -9.48
N ASP A 62 12.12 7.75 -10.64
CA ASP A 62 12.13 6.97 -11.87
C ASP A 62 13.20 5.85 -11.83
N GLY A 63 14.38 6.13 -11.27
CA GLY A 63 15.40 5.12 -11.00
C GLY A 63 14.91 4.07 -9.99
N ILE A 64 14.25 4.52 -8.93
CA ILE A 64 13.65 3.64 -7.92
C ILE A 64 12.54 2.77 -8.52
N ARG A 65 11.63 3.32 -9.31
CA ARG A 65 10.56 2.59 -9.99
C ARG A 65 11.10 1.53 -10.93
N ARG A 66 12.10 1.87 -11.77
CA ARG A 66 12.78 0.92 -12.63
C ARG A 66 13.35 -0.24 -11.82
N TYR A 67 14.07 0.04 -10.75
CA TYR A 67 14.60 -0.99 -9.87
C TYR A 67 13.49 -1.88 -9.28
N LEU A 68 12.43 -1.29 -8.72
CA LEU A 68 11.37 -2.05 -8.04
C LEU A 68 10.51 -2.87 -9.01
N PHE A 69 10.11 -2.28 -10.12
CA PHE A 69 9.07 -2.85 -10.97
C PHE A 69 9.62 -3.56 -12.22
N GLU A 70 10.77 -3.13 -12.74
CA GLU A 70 11.42 -3.81 -13.86
C GLU A 70 12.46 -4.84 -13.40
N GLU A 71 13.36 -4.48 -12.45
CA GLU A 71 14.43 -5.38 -12.02
C GLU A 71 13.98 -6.38 -10.96
N LEU A 72 13.30 -5.92 -9.88
CA LEU A 72 12.75 -6.80 -8.85
C LEU A 72 11.40 -7.42 -9.24
N GLY A 73 10.71 -6.86 -10.25
CA GLY A 73 9.52 -7.43 -10.85
C GLY A 73 8.24 -7.32 -10.03
N PHE A 74 8.14 -6.41 -9.08
CA PHE A 74 6.89 -6.16 -8.37
C PHE A 74 5.78 -5.66 -9.33
N LYS A 75 4.53 -6.04 -9.03
CA LYS A 75 3.33 -5.59 -9.75
C LYS A 75 2.31 -4.95 -8.82
N ILE A 76 2.72 -4.66 -7.61
CA ILE A 76 1.91 -4.02 -6.58
C ILE A 76 2.72 -2.86 -6.03
N GLU A 77 2.14 -1.67 -6.00
CA GLU A 77 2.71 -0.47 -5.39
C GLU A 77 2.04 -0.20 -4.05
N LYS A 78 2.82 -0.13 -2.97
CA LYS A 78 2.30 0.13 -1.63
C LYS A 78 2.70 1.51 -1.14
N PHE A 79 1.69 2.30 -0.76
CA PHE A 79 1.88 3.59 -0.10
C PHE A 79 1.26 3.57 1.29
N GLU A 80 2.06 3.87 2.29
CA GLU A 80 1.58 4.16 3.64
C GLU A 80 1.61 5.67 3.83
N VAL A 81 0.43 6.28 3.98
CA VAL A 81 0.27 7.74 3.99
C VAL A 81 0.18 8.30 5.40
N SER A 82 0.04 7.45 6.41
CA SER A 82 -0.20 7.84 7.81
C SER A 82 0.72 8.97 8.31
N THR A 83 0.18 9.81 9.20
CA THR A 83 0.94 10.91 9.84
C THR A 83 1.97 10.41 10.86
N GLY A 84 1.82 9.18 11.37
CA GLY A 84 2.71 8.64 12.41
C GLY A 84 4.01 8.08 11.87
N SER A 85 3.97 7.32 10.78
CA SER A 85 5.12 6.62 10.21
C SER A 85 5.10 6.53 8.69
N GLY A 86 4.06 7.06 8.05
CA GLY A 86 3.90 7.07 6.61
C GLY A 86 4.45 8.33 5.94
N LEU A 87 4.05 8.53 4.71
CA LEU A 87 4.50 9.66 3.89
C LEU A 87 4.19 11.02 4.50
N MET A 88 3.05 11.19 5.17
CA MET A 88 2.69 12.46 5.80
C MET A 88 3.48 12.75 7.10
N ALA A 89 4.26 11.81 7.61
CA ALA A 89 5.25 12.11 8.66
C ALA A 89 6.43 12.93 8.11
N ILE A 90 6.69 12.85 6.81
CA ILE A 90 7.80 13.54 6.12
C ILE A 90 7.25 14.65 5.22
N HIS A 91 6.11 14.42 4.59
CA HIS A 91 5.44 15.30 3.64
C HIS A 91 4.02 15.65 4.14
N PRO A 92 3.88 16.50 5.17
CA PRO A 92 2.59 16.79 5.81
C PRO A 92 1.57 17.46 4.86
N GLU A 93 2.05 18.08 3.78
CA GLU A 93 1.24 18.71 2.74
C GLU A 93 0.68 17.73 1.69
N LEU A 94 1.02 16.43 1.77
CA LEU A 94 0.56 15.43 0.81
C LEU A 94 -0.97 15.43 0.70
N LYS A 95 -1.46 15.48 -0.54
CA LYS A 95 -2.85 15.23 -0.90
C LYS A 95 -2.96 13.99 -1.77
N LEU A 96 -3.90 13.08 -1.43
CA LEU A 96 -4.08 11.84 -2.19
C LEU A 96 -4.54 12.08 -3.62
N ASP A 97 -5.32 13.13 -3.86
CA ASP A 97 -5.73 13.54 -5.20
C ASP A 97 -4.84 14.67 -5.79
N GLY A 98 -3.72 14.95 -5.13
CA GLY A 98 -2.74 15.93 -5.57
C GLY A 98 -1.78 15.40 -6.64
N PRO A 99 -0.95 16.29 -7.24
CA PRO A 99 -0.16 15.98 -8.42
C PRO A 99 0.86 14.87 -8.21
N VAL A 100 1.44 14.71 -7.01
CA VAL A 100 2.45 13.68 -6.74
C VAL A 100 1.82 12.28 -6.73
N MET A 101 0.68 12.13 -6.07
CA MET A 101 -0.03 10.84 -6.03
C MET A 101 -0.74 10.54 -7.35
N ASP A 102 -1.20 11.57 -8.05
CA ASP A 102 -1.75 11.43 -9.40
C ASP A 102 -0.70 10.91 -10.39
N GLU A 103 0.51 11.44 -10.33
CA GLU A 103 1.64 10.97 -11.15
C GLU A 103 2.05 9.53 -10.78
N ALA A 104 2.06 9.17 -9.49
CA ALA A 104 2.30 7.79 -9.06
C ALA A 104 1.21 6.84 -9.58
N CYS A 105 -0.06 7.25 -9.51
CA CYS A 105 -1.17 6.49 -10.08
C CYS A 105 -1.10 6.34 -11.59
N SER A 106 -0.75 7.40 -12.32
CA SER A 106 -0.57 7.35 -13.76
C SER A 106 0.48 6.33 -14.14
N TYR A 107 1.63 6.36 -13.47
CA TYR A 107 2.68 5.37 -13.68
C TYR A 107 2.18 3.94 -13.44
N ALA A 108 1.52 3.70 -12.30
CA ALA A 108 0.97 2.38 -11.96
C ALA A 108 -0.07 1.91 -12.99
N CYS A 109 -0.92 2.82 -13.48
CA CYS A 109 -1.92 2.55 -14.50
C CYS A 109 -1.28 2.10 -15.82
N ASP A 110 -0.29 2.86 -16.29
CA ASP A 110 0.42 2.59 -17.55
C ASP A 110 1.15 1.23 -17.53
N HIS A 111 1.53 0.75 -16.34
CA HIS A 111 2.22 -0.53 -16.15
C HIS A 111 1.32 -1.68 -15.68
N GLY A 112 0.01 -1.44 -15.51
CA GLY A 112 -0.96 -2.43 -15.05
C GLY A 112 -0.72 -2.91 -13.62
N HIS A 113 -0.21 -2.06 -12.75
CA HIS A 113 0.05 -2.38 -11.35
C HIS A 113 -1.21 -2.24 -10.49
N VAL A 114 -1.26 -2.97 -9.39
CA VAL A 114 -2.26 -2.78 -8.32
C VAL A 114 -1.75 -1.72 -7.34
N PHE A 115 -2.60 -0.78 -6.96
CA PHE A 115 -2.26 0.32 -6.07
C PHE A 115 -2.83 0.07 -4.67
N VAL A 116 -1.96 -0.21 -3.71
CA VAL A 116 -2.32 -0.51 -2.33
C VAL A 116 -2.02 0.69 -1.44
N ILE A 117 -3.03 1.20 -0.75
CA ILE A 117 -2.91 2.43 0.02
C ILE A 117 -3.40 2.27 1.47
N ASP A 118 -2.61 2.77 2.40
CA ASP A 118 -2.95 2.89 3.82
C ASP A 118 -3.02 4.35 4.19
N ILE A 119 -4.23 4.84 4.47
CA ILE A 119 -4.46 6.25 4.84
C ILE A 119 -4.39 6.50 6.34
N GLY A 120 -4.00 5.48 7.11
CA GLY A 120 -3.81 5.60 8.54
C GLY A 120 -5.10 5.61 9.35
N LYS A 121 -5.03 6.19 10.54
CA LYS A 121 -6.09 6.15 11.54
C LYS A 121 -7.28 7.02 11.13
N CYS A 122 -8.50 6.49 11.30
CA CYS A 122 -9.74 7.23 11.11
C CYS A 122 -9.73 8.56 11.87
N GLY A 123 -9.96 9.65 11.14
CA GLY A 123 -10.01 11.01 11.67
C GLY A 123 -8.65 11.69 11.88
N SER A 124 -7.54 11.09 11.47
CA SER A 124 -6.25 11.79 11.35
C SER A 124 -6.18 12.64 10.07
N ASP A 125 -5.19 13.53 9.98
CA ASP A 125 -5.00 14.38 8.79
C ASP A 125 -4.71 13.57 7.53
N SER A 126 -4.13 12.36 7.68
CA SER A 126 -3.89 11.45 6.56
C SER A 126 -5.13 10.67 6.12
N TRP A 127 -6.22 10.73 6.88
CA TRP A 127 -7.46 10.01 6.59
C TRP A 127 -8.30 10.73 5.53
N GLN A 128 -7.75 10.86 4.35
CA GLN A 128 -8.24 11.65 3.22
C GLN A 128 -9.20 10.83 2.35
N VAL A 129 -10.36 10.45 2.89
CA VAL A 129 -11.35 9.60 2.18
C VAL A 129 -11.90 10.28 0.91
N PRO A 130 -12.30 11.56 0.91
CA PRO A 130 -12.77 12.23 -0.30
C PRO A 130 -11.69 12.27 -1.40
N GLU A 131 -10.45 12.60 -1.03
CA GLU A 131 -9.31 12.65 -1.93
C GLU A 131 -8.98 11.26 -2.51
N LEU A 132 -9.06 10.21 -1.68
CA LEU A 132 -8.93 8.84 -2.16
C LEU A 132 -10.01 8.49 -3.18
N CYS A 133 -11.28 8.86 -2.91
CA CYS A 133 -12.37 8.66 -3.88
C CYS A 133 -12.10 9.39 -5.19
N ASN A 134 -11.60 10.63 -5.14
CA ASN A 134 -11.26 11.41 -6.33
C ASN A 134 -10.17 10.72 -7.14
N LEU A 135 -9.10 10.23 -6.47
CA LEU A 135 -8.02 9.52 -7.11
C LEU A 135 -8.51 8.23 -7.79
N VAL A 136 -9.25 7.39 -7.06
CA VAL A 136 -9.79 6.12 -7.57
C VAL A 136 -10.70 6.33 -8.80
N LYS A 137 -11.54 7.35 -8.79
CA LYS A 137 -12.44 7.68 -9.92
C LYS A 137 -11.70 8.17 -11.16
N ARG A 138 -10.52 8.77 -11.04
CA ARG A 138 -9.71 9.20 -12.20
C ARG A 138 -9.11 8.03 -12.97
N TYR A 139 -8.92 6.89 -12.30
CA TYR A 139 -8.27 5.70 -12.88
C TYR A 139 -9.19 4.47 -12.83
N PRO A 140 -10.30 4.47 -13.59
CA PRO A 140 -11.31 3.41 -13.51
C PRO A 140 -10.79 2.03 -13.95
N GLU A 141 -9.72 1.99 -14.75
CA GLU A 141 -9.10 0.74 -15.24
C GLU A 141 -8.11 0.13 -14.22
N MET A 142 -7.70 0.91 -13.19
CA MET A 142 -6.79 0.42 -12.16
C MET A 142 -7.53 -0.37 -11.08
N LYS A 143 -6.78 -1.24 -10.40
CA LYS A 143 -7.21 -1.89 -9.16
C LYS A 143 -6.59 -1.21 -7.97
N PHE A 144 -7.43 -0.77 -7.05
CA PHE A 144 -7.03 -0.19 -5.77
C PHE A 144 -7.34 -1.15 -4.63
N VAL A 145 -6.55 -1.06 -3.58
CA VAL A 145 -6.80 -1.76 -2.31
C VAL A 145 -6.61 -0.75 -1.17
N ALA A 146 -7.67 -0.45 -0.43
CA ALA A 146 -7.58 0.34 0.79
C ALA A 146 -7.30 -0.58 1.99
N CYS A 147 -6.18 -0.35 2.66
CA CYS A 147 -5.75 -1.16 3.78
C CYS A 147 -6.69 -1.01 5.00
N HIS A 148 -6.76 -2.08 5.81
CA HIS A 148 -7.39 -2.08 7.14
C HIS A 148 -8.85 -1.63 7.17
N LEU A 149 -9.62 -1.79 6.07
CA LEU A 149 -10.98 -1.24 5.96
C LEU A 149 -11.04 0.24 6.39
N LEU A 150 -10.04 1.04 5.98
CA LEU A 150 -9.85 2.44 6.36
C LEU A 150 -9.55 2.63 7.87
N ALA A 151 -8.84 1.70 8.49
CA ALA A 151 -8.47 1.72 9.90
C ALA A 151 -9.66 2.02 10.83
N PRO A 152 -10.65 1.14 10.92
CA PRO A 152 -11.90 1.37 11.64
C PRO A 152 -11.64 1.73 13.09
N SER A 153 -12.37 2.73 13.58
CA SER A 153 -12.40 3.09 14.99
C SER A 153 -13.71 2.63 15.62
N ASN A 154 -13.64 1.90 16.71
CA ASN A 154 -14.84 1.54 17.50
C ASN A 154 -15.54 2.78 18.10
N LYS A 155 -14.88 3.93 18.08
CA LYS A 155 -15.37 5.18 18.68
C LYS A 155 -16.17 6.05 17.72
N ASP A 156 -16.05 5.83 16.40
CA ASP A 156 -16.70 6.64 15.37
C ASP A 156 -17.27 5.75 14.25
N LYS A 157 -18.31 5.01 14.57
CA LYS A 157 -18.94 4.08 13.65
C LYS A 157 -19.67 4.76 12.49
N ASP A 158 -20.20 5.95 12.72
CA ASP A 158 -20.94 6.67 11.70
C ASP A 158 -20.00 7.24 10.64
N ARG A 159 -18.84 7.76 11.05
CA ARG A 159 -17.79 8.22 10.13
C ARG A 159 -17.22 7.06 9.32
N LEU A 160 -16.99 5.90 9.96
CA LEU A 160 -16.54 4.71 9.25
C LEU A 160 -17.58 4.24 8.23
N ARG A 161 -18.88 4.17 8.62
CA ARG A 161 -19.95 3.80 7.70
C ARG A 161 -20.02 4.73 6.50
N TRP A 162 -19.98 6.04 6.75
CA TRP A 162 -19.92 7.04 5.70
C TRP A 162 -18.72 6.81 4.75
N ALA A 163 -17.51 6.57 5.29
CA ALA A 163 -16.33 6.33 4.48
C ALA A 163 -16.46 5.07 3.61
N LEU A 164 -16.95 3.97 4.18
CA LEU A 164 -17.18 2.73 3.43
C LEU A 164 -18.24 2.89 2.34
N GLU A 165 -19.26 3.71 2.56
CA GLU A 165 -20.25 4.05 1.54
C GLU A 165 -19.64 4.87 0.39
N GLN A 166 -18.73 5.82 0.69
CA GLN A 166 -18.03 6.61 -0.32
C GLN A 166 -17.09 5.75 -1.20
N LEU A 167 -16.52 4.70 -0.62
CA LEU A 167 -15.54 3.84 -1.27
C LEU A 167 -16.15 2.58 -1.90
N GLN A 168 -17.46 2.51 -2.10
CA GLN A 168 -18.10 1.47 -2.91
C GLN A 168 -17.90 1.76 -4.40
N LEU A 169 -16.65 1.68 -4.83
CA LEU A 169 -16.23 1.91 -6.21
C LEU A 169 -15.85 0.58 -6.86
N PRO A 170 -16.14 0.36 -8.15
CA PRO A 170 -15.96 -0.94 -8.80
C PRO A 170 -14.50 -1.40 -8.90
N ASN A 171 -13.57 -0.49 -8.72
CA ASN A 171 -12.13 -0.71 -8.84
C ASN A 171 -11.37 -0.55 -7.50
N LEU A 172 -12.08 -0.49 -6.37
CA LEU A 172 -11.51 -0.41 -5.03
C LEU A 172 -11.96 -1.59 -4.17
#